data_103d92322f876e720fc7a5ccacfc2ab1
#
_entry.id   103d92322f876e720fc7a5ccacfc2ab1
#
_cell.length_a   1.000
_cell.length_b   1.000
_cell.length_c   1.000
_cell.angle_alpha   90.00
_cell.angle_beta   90.00
_cell.angle_gamma   90.00
#
_symmetry.space_group_name_H-M   'P 1'
#
loop_
_entity.id
_entity.type
_entity.pdbx_description
1 polymer ?
#
loop_
_entity_poly.entity_id
_entity_poly.type
_entity_poly.pdbx_seq_one_letter_code
_entity_poly.pdbx_strand_id
1 'polypeptide(L)'
;MRYLAALLAVTVLISPLPAQQRRMAPKHYTYVIVHGAWGGGWDWLAIDSMLTGRGHKVVRVTLTGLGERHHLASPNIGLDTHIDDVVNKILWDNLRDVVLVGHSYGGMVITGVVDRIPDRIKRVVYLDALLPDSGESVMSIPDTARAKFVQSVTRDGYLVPVWVQDTTVIPRDVPQSLRTFTDTLRLVNPARRKVAAAYILTYEPQVTPDPFQMFADRAAGRGWPVYKMVSDHLPERTHRAELVALLERVP
;
A
#
# COMPACT_ATOMS: atom_id res chain seq x y z
N MET A 1 51.28 59.05 51.43
CA MET A 1 51.15 57.62 51.12
C MET A 1 49.80 57.38 50.36
N ARG A 2 49.86 57.15 49.08
CA ARG A 2 48.66 56.96 48.22
C ARG A 2 48.61 55.46 47.87
N TYR A 3 47.57 54.75 48.29
CA TYR A 3 47.30 53.34 47.90
C TYR A 3 46.53 53.33 46.62
N LEU A 4 47.13 52.80 45.55
CA LEU A 4 46.47 52.43 44.32
C LEU A 4 45.78 51.06 44.51
N ALA A 5 44.44 51.00 44.40
CA ALA A 5 43.75 49.77 44.38
C ALA A 5 43.62 49.34 42.90
N ALA A 6 44.21 48.20 42.56
CA ALA A 6 44.07 47.61 41.22
C ALA A 6 42.76 46.73 41.16
N LEU A 7 41.80 47.11 40.32
CA LEU A 7 40.63 46.28 40.00
C LEU A 7 41.01 45.23 38.97
N LEU A 8 40.96 43.95 39.33
CA LEU A 8 41.03 42.81 38.38
C LEU A 8 39.67 42.59 37.80
N ALA A 9 39.49 42.84 36.48
CA ALA A 9 38.29 42.48 35.75
C ALA A 9 38.39 41.01 35.32
N VAL A 10 37.55 40.13 35.88
CA VAL A 10 37.40 38.73 35.46
C VAL A 10 36.43 38.66 34.28
N THR A 11 36.95 38.42 33.09
CA THR A 11 36.14 38.20 31.89
C THR A 11 35.70 36.75 31.85
N VAL A 12 34.42 36.51 32.15
CA VAL A 12 33.82 35.17 32.00
C VAL A 12 33.49 34.95 30.54
N LEU A 13 34.26 34.08 29.88
CA LEU A 13 33.98 33.59 28.53
C LEU A 13 32.79 32.60 28.59
N ILE A 14 31.59 33.05 28.23
CA ILE A 14 30.41 32.18 28.04
C ILE A 14 30.56 31.51 26.70
N SER A 15 31.01 30.26 26.69
CA SER A 15 30.97 29.43 25.45
C SER A 15 29.54 29.13 25.07
N PRO A 16 29.12 29.36 23.79
CA PRO A 16 27.79 29.00 23.37
C PRO A 16 27.63 27.47 23.43
N LEU A 17 26.62 27.00 24.15
CA LEU A 17 26.21 25.60 24.14
C LEU A 17 25.88 25.19 22.70
N PRO A 18 26.34 24.01 22.22
CA PRO A 18 25.98 23.53 20.90
C PRO A 18 24.44 23.42 20.79
N ALA A 19 23.91 24.01 19.73
CA ALA A 19 22.48 23.95 19.45
C ALA A 19 22.05 22.46 19.39
N GLN A 20 21.30 22.05 20.40
CA GLN A 20 20.76 20.72 20.52
C GLN A 20 19.85 20.52 19.28
N GLN A 21 20.29 19.73 18.31
CA GLN A 21 19.47 19.37 17.18
C GLN A 21 18.15 18.82 17.73
N ARG A 22 17.07 19.58 17.56
CA ARG A 22 15.70 19.11 17.88
C ARG A 22 15.50 17.84 17.07
N ARG A 23 15.65 16.68 17.69
CA ARG A 23 15.16 15.42 17.10
C ARG A 23 13.68 15.64 16.89
N MET A 24 13.27 15.73 15.62
CA MET A 24 11.86 15.73 15.28
C MET A 24 11.24 14.48 15.90
N ALA A 25 10.11 14.66 16.61
CA ALA A 25 9.37 13.52 17.12
C ALA A 25 9.04 12.55 15.99
N PRO A 26 9.16 11.25 16.21
CA PRO A 26 8.82 10.28 15.19
C PRO A 26 7.38 10.50 14.72
N LYS A 27 7.20 10.59 13.39
CA LYS A 27 5.86 10.74 12.82
C LYS A 27 5.13 9.39 12.91
N HIS A 28 3.99 9.39 13.55
CA HIS A 28 3.11 8.22 13.60
C HIS A 28 2.05 8.32 12.51
N TYR A 29 1.83 7.22 11.80
CA TYR A 29 0.88 7.12 10.69
C TYR A 29 -0.18 6.05 10.98
N THR A 30 -1.34 6.20 10.36
CA THR A 30 -2.36 5.15 10.28
C THR A 30 -2.29 4.53 8.89
N TYR A 31 -1.76 3.31 8.81
CA TYR A 31 -1.74 2.53 7.58
C TYR A 31 -3.01 1.72 7.45
N VAL A 32 -3.63 1.76 6.28
CA VAL A 32 -4.65 0.79 5.86
C VAL A 32 -4.09 0.03 4.68
N ILE A 33 -3.94 -1.28 4.82
CA ILE A 33 -3.27 -2.14 3.85
C ILE A 33 -4.29 -3.04 3.19
N VAL A 34 -4.29 -3.05 1.86
CA VAL A 34 -5.14 -3.85 1.00
C VAL A 34 -4.26 -4.83 0.23
N HIS A 35 -4.49 -6.12 0.45
CA HIS A 35 -3.72 -7.21 -0.12
C HIS A 35 -3.97 -7.42 -1.62
N GLY A 36 -3.13 -8.22 -2.26
CA GLY A 36 -3.25 -8.66 -3.65
C GLY A 36 -4.38 -9.66 -3.87
N ALA A 37 -4.48 -10.17 -5.09
CA ALA A 37 -5.44 -11.21 -5.44
C ALA A 37 -5.19 -12.50 -4.65
N TRP A 38 -6.25 -13.28 -4.43
CA TRP A 38 -6.28 -14.59 -3.75
C TRP A 38 -5.89 -14.60 -2.27
N GLY A 39 -5.12 -13.60 -1.81
CA GLY A 39 -4.56 -13.53 -0.46
C GLY A 39 -5.55 -13.06 0.61
N GLY A 40 -5.03 -12.43 1.64
CA GLY A 40 -5.80 -11.87 2.76
C GLY A 40 -4.94 -10.97 3.64
N GLY A 41 -5.55 -10.38 4.66
CA GLY A 41 -4.81 -9.58 5.64
C GLY A 41 -3.73 -10.35 6.38
N TRP A 42 -3.83 -11.68 6.42
CA TRP A 42 -2.84 -12.56 7.04
C TRP A 42 -1.43 -12.41 6.44
N ASP A 43 -1.33 -12.14 5.16
CA ASP A 43 -0.07 -12.00 4.42
C ASP A 43 0.77 -10.81 4.92
N TRP A 44 0.10 -9.83 5.50
CA TRP A 44 0.68 -8.60 5.97
C TRP A 44 0.95 -8.56 7.48
N LEU A 45 0.78 -9.70 8.19
CA LEU A 45 0.95 -9.78 9.65
C LEU A 45 2.35 -9.36 10.10
N ALA A 46 3.38 -9.76 9.39
CA ALA A 46 4.76 -9.40 9.72
C ALA A 46 5.02 -7.90 9.54
N ILE A 47 4.52 -7.30 8.45
CA ILE A 47 4.63 -5.86 8.18
C ILE A 47 3.85 -5.05 9.24
N ASP A 48 2.64 -5.49 9.59
CA ASP A 48 1.84 -4.91 10.67
C ASP A 48 2.62 -4.89 11.99
N SER A 49 3.17 -6.05 12.41
CA SER A 49 3.96 -6.15 13.64
C SER A 49 5.17 -5.21 13.64
N MET A 50 5.87 -5.10 12.50
CA MET A 50 7.04 -4.23 12.39
C MET A 50 6.68 -2.74 12.44
N LEU A 51 5.63 -2.33 11.73
CA LEU A 51 5.15 -0.94 11.73
C LEU A 51 4.56 -0.55 13.09
N THR A 52 3.77 -1.44 13.71
CA THR A 52 3.20 -1.22 15.05
C THR A 52 4.30 -1.11 16.11
N GLY A 53 5.33 -1.95 16.02
CA GLY A 53 6.51 -1.86 16.90
C GLY A 53 7.28 -0.54 16.77
N ARG A 54 7.07 0.21 15.68
CA ARG A 54 7.61 1.56 15.45
C ARG A 54 6.62 2.69 15.80
N GLY A 55 5.47 2.34 16.39
CA GLY A 55 4.46 3.27 16.88
C GLY A 55 3.40 3.68 15.85
N HIS A 56 3.35 3.05 14.69
CA HIS A 56 2.28 3.28 13.72
C HIS A 56 1.02 2.50 14.09
N LYS A 57 -0.15 2.98 13.65
CA LYS A 57 -1.39 2.20 13.63
C LYS A 57 -1.50 1.47 12.29
N VAL A 58 -1.78 0.18 12.32
CA VAL A 58 -1.95 -0.63 11.09
C VAL A 58 -3.30 -1.33 11.10
N VAL A 59 -3.99 -1.24 9.98
CA VAL A 59 -5.25 -1.95 9.72
C VAL A 59 -5.07 -2.77 8.45
N ARG A 60 -5.11 -4.09 8.57
CA ARG A 60 -5.08 -5.02 7.44
C ARG A 60 -6.50 -5.38 7.08
N VAL A 61 -6.94 -5.01 5.88
CA VAL A 61 -8.30 -5.33 5.42
C VAL A 61 -8.26 -6.62 4.64
N THR A 62 -9.05 -7.61 5.05
CA THR A 62 -9.32 -8.80 4.22
C THR A 62 -10.60 -8.57 3.42
N LEU A 63 -10.48 -8.67 2.11
CA LEU A 63 -11.56 -8.46 1.16
C LEU A 63 -12.58 -9.60 1.21
N THR A 64 -13.86 -9.30 1.00
CA THR A 64 -14.96 -10.28 1.07
C THR A 64 -14.73 -11.45 0.12
N GLY A 65 -14.87 -12.66 0.63
CA GLY A 65 -14.67 -13.91 -0.10
C GLY A 65 -13.21 -14.39 -0.15
N LEU A 66 -12.27 -13.66 0.48
CA LEU A 66 -10.84 -13.97 0.50
C LEU A 66 -10.33 -14.21 1.92
N GLY A 67 -9.13 -14.77 2.04
CA GLY A 67 -8.49 -15.06 3.32
C GLY A 67 -9.42 -15.75 4.32
N GLU A 68 -9.46 -15.27 5.57
CA GLU A 68 -10.36 -15.76 6.63
C GLU A 68 -11.85 -15.51 6.35
N ARG A 69 -12.15 -14.68 5.35
CA ARG A 69 -13.52 -14.40 4.91
C ARG A 69 -13.95 -15.24 3.71
N HIS A 70 -13.18 -16.29 3.35
CA HIS A 70 -13.48 -17.15 2.19
C HIS A 70 -14.82 -17.86 2.27
N HIS A 71 -15.36 -18.07 3.47
CA HIS A 71 -16.70 -18.62 3.69
C HIS A 71 -17.82 -17.75 3.10
N LEU A 72 -17.54 -16.50 2.76
CA LEU A 72 -18.45 -15.57 2.08
C LEU A 72 -18.25 -15.58 0.54
N ALA A 73 -17.40 -16.48 0.01
CA ALA A 73 -17.09 -16.51 -1.40
C ALA A 73 -18.35 -16.74 -2.25
N SER A 74 -18.49 -15.92 -3.30
CA SER A 74 -19.57 -16.00 -4.28
C SER A 74 -19.06 -15.48 -5.62
N PRO A 75 -19.46 -16.07 -6.74
CA PRO A 75 -19.10 -15.57 -8.08
C PRO A 75 -19.72 -14.19 -8.37
N ASN A 76 -20.67 -13.74 -7.54
CA ASN A 76 -21.31 -12.43 -7.65
C ASN A 76 -20.53 -11.28 -6.96
N ILE A 77 -19.47 -11.59 -6.21
CA ILE A 77 -18.61 -10.57 -5.62
C ILE A 77 -17.88 -9.83 -6.73
N GLY A 78 -18.13 -8.54 -6.84
CA GLY A 78 -17.47 -7.67 -7.81
C GLY A 78 -16.43 -6.75 -7.17
N LEU A 79 -15.80 -5.92 -8.00
CA LEU A 79 -14.81 -4.93 -7.56
C LEU A 79 -15.41 -3.95 -6.55
N ASP A 80 -16.66 -3.52 -6.74
CA ASP A 80 -17.34 -2.59 -5.84
C ASP A 80 -17.50 -3.13 -4.41
N THR A 81 -17.75 -4.44 -4.25
CA THR A 81 -17.80 -5.09 -2.93
C THR A 81 -16.46 -4.94 -2.20
N HIS A 82 -15.35 -5.17 -2.89
CA HIS A 82 -14.02 -5.03 -2.32
C HIS A 82 -13.67 -3.57 -1.99
N ILE A 83 -14.12 -2.62 -2.80
CA ILE A 83 -13.99 -1.19 -2.48
C ILE A 83 -14.80 -0.86 -1.22
N ASP A 84 -16.05 -1.36 -1.11
CA ASP A 84 -16.90 -1.15 0.06
C ASP A 84 -16.32 -1.73 1.34
N ASP A 85 -15.65 -2.89 1.29
CA ASP A 85 -14.94 -3.46 2.44
C ASP A 85 -13.96 -2.46 3.05
N VAL A 86 -13.16 -1.80 2.20
CA VAL A 86 -12.13 -0.86 2.65
C VAL A 86 -12.75 0.49 3.06
N VAL A 87 -13.69 1.01 2.28
CA VAL A 87 -14.41 2.25 2.59
C VAL A 87 -15.10 2.14 3.95
N ASN A 88 -15.86 1.07 4.15
CA ASN A 88 -16.59 0.84 5.39
C ASN A 88 -15.62 0.67 6.57
N LYS A 89 -14.53 -0.08 6.41
CA LYS A 89 -13.52 -0.20 7.46
C LYS A 89 -12.96 1.15 7.90
N ILE A 90 -12.62 2.02 6.94
CA ILE A 90 -12.12 3.37 7.23
C ILE A 90 -13.19 4.23 7.91
N LEU A 91 -14.43 4.18 7.44
CA LEU A 91 -15.52 5.01 7.99
C LEU A 91 -15.99 4.54 9.37
N TRP A 92 -16.22 3.24 9.57
CA TRP A 92 -16.70 2.69 10.84
C TRP A 92 -15.66 2.78 11.96
N ASP A 93 -14.37 2.65 11.64
CA ASP A 93 -13.29 2.90 12.59
C ASP A 93 -12.98 4.40 12.77
N ASN A 94 -13.69 5.29 12.06
CA ASN A 94 -13.45 6.73 11.99
C ASN A 94 -11.98 7.10 11.74
N LEU A 95 -11.31 6.35 10.84
CA LEU A 95 -9.93 6.62 10.49
C LEU A 95 -9.81 7.90 9.66
N ARG A 96 -8.76 8.67 9.91
CA ARG A 96 -8.43 9.92 9.20
C ARG A 96 -6.92 9.96 8.91
N ASP A 97 -6.53 10.80 7.98
CA ASP A 97 -5.13 10.96 7.56
C ASP A 97 -4.47 9.61 7.22
N VAL A 98 -5.24 8.74 6.57
CA VAL A 98 -4.85 7.36 6.24
C VAL A 98 -3.75 7.35 5.18
N VAL A 99 -2.69 6.59 5.42
CA VAL A 99 -1.77 6.10 4.40
C VAL A 99 -2.36 4.79 3.86
N LEU A 100 -2.98 4.87 2.69
CA LEU A 100 -3.66 3.75 2.04
C LEU A 100 -2.69 3.02 1.13
N VAL A 101 -2.35 1.78 1.47
CA VAL A 101 -1.41 0.94 0.71
C VAL A 101 -2.19 -0.15 -0.01
N GLY A 102 -1.98 -0.29 -1.31
CA GLY A 102 -2.55 -1.38 -2.10
C GLY A 102 -1.46 -2.12 -2.85
N HIS A 103 -1.45 -3.44 -2.71
CA HIS A 103 -0.53 -4.34 -3.37
C HIS A 103 -1.21 -5.05 -4.54
N SER A 104 -0.53 -5.16 -5.68
CA SER A 104 -1.02 -5.98 -6.81
C SER A 104 -2.45 -5.60 -7.23
N TYR A 105 -3.40 -6.54 -7.21
CA TYR A 105 -4.83 -6.30 -7.42
C TYR A 105 -5.40 -5.23 -6.47
N GLY A 106 -4.89 -5.12 -5.26
CA GLY A 106 -5.29 -4.10 -4.29
C GLY A 106 -5.20 -2.68 -4.85
N GLY A 107 -4.40 -2.43 -5.89
CA GLY A 107 -4.36 -1.17 -6.62
C GLY A 107 -5.68 -0.77 -7.27
N MET A 108 -6.44 -1.73 -7.81
CA MET A 108 -7.80 -1.50 -8.31
C MET A 108 -8.71 -1.00 -7.18
N VAL A 109 -8.65 -1.69 -6.04
CA VAL A 109 -9.50 -1.40 -4.87
C VAL A 109 -9.19 -0.03 -4.29
N ILE A 110 -7.92 0.27 -3.99
CA ILE A 110 -7.54 1.55 -3.37
C ILE A 110 -7.83 2.73 -4.29
N THR A 111 -7.76 2.56 -5.61
CA THR A 111 -8.14 3.61 -6.57
C THR A 111 -9.62 3.97 -6.42
N GLY A 112 -10.50 2.97 -6.26
CA GLY A 112 -11.91 3.19 -5.99
C GLY A 112 -12.18 3.82 -4.61
N VAL A 113 -11.44 3.39 -3.59
CA VAL A 113 -11.54 3.96 -2.24
C VAL A 113 -11.21 5.45 -2.24
N VAL A 114 -10.12 5.85 -2.91
CA VAL A 114 -9.74 7.26 -3.01
C VAL A 114 -10.77 8.09 -3.77
N ASP A 115 -11.44 7.51 -4.77
CA ASP A 115 -12.53 8.20 -5.46
C ASP A 115 -13.73 8.45 -4.53
N ARG A 116 -14.06 7.50 -3.63
CA ARG A 116 -15.24 7.58 -2.76
C ARG A 116 -15.03 8.46 -1.53
N ILE A 117 -13.86 8.37 -0.88
CA ILE A 117 -13.57 9.04 0.40
C ILE A 117 -12.20 9.74 0.42
N PRO A 118 -11.90 10.64 -0.55
CA PRO A 118 -10.59 11.28 -0.66
C PRO A 118 -10.21 12.11 0.57
N ASP A 119 -11.19 12.63 1.30
CA ASP A 119 -11.03 13.44 2.52
C ASP A 119 -10.52 12.64 3.73
N ARG A 120 -10.57 11.30 3.68
CA ARG A 120 -10.02 10.42 4.71
C ARG A 120 -8.58 10.03 4.44
N ILE A 121 -8.09 10.24 3.22
CA ILE A 121 -6.83 9.70 2.74
C ILE A 121 -5.76 10.81 2.70
N LYS A 122 -4.71 10.63 3.48
CA LYS A 122 -3.53 11.50 3.45
C LYS A 122 -2.66 11.22 2.24
N ARG A 123 -2.44 9.94 1.94
CA ARG A 123 -1.60 9.47 0.82
C ARG A 123 -2.02 8.07 0.37
N VAL A 124 -1.83 7.82 -0.91
CA VAL A 124 -2.00 6.50 -1.52
C VAL A 124 -0.63 5.96 -1.92
N VAL A 125 -0.36 4.71 -1.61
CA VAL A 125 0.85 3.99 -2.00
C VAL A 125 0.47 2.77 -2.81
N TYR A 126 0.84 2.76 -4.08
CA TYR A 126 0.71 1.61 -4.96
C TYR A 126 1.99 0.79 -4.87
N LEU A 127 1.92 -0.39 -4.29
CA LEU A 127 3.05 -1.30 -4.14
C LEU A 127 2.94 -2.41 -5.18
N ASP A 128 3.76 -2.34 -6.20
CA ASP A 128 3.78 -3.28 -7.32
C ASP A 128 2.37 -3.63 -7.80
N ALA A 129 1.58 -2.59 -8.05
CA ALA A 129 0.13 -2.67 -8.08
C ALA A 129 -0.45 -2.17 -9.41
N LEU A 130 -1.64 -2.66 -9.72
CA LEU A 130 -2.45 -2.13 -10.79
C LEU A 130 -2.79 -0.67 -10.51
N LEU A 131 -2.66 0.19 -11.53
CA LEU A 131 -2.96 1.61 -11.44
C LEU A 131 -3.94 1.98 -12.56
N PRO A 132 -5.27 1.72 -12.38
CA PRO A 132 -6.25 1.91 -13.42
C PRO A 132 -6.59 3.36 -13.71
N ASP A 133 -7.06 3.61 -14.93
CA ASP A 133 -7.86 4.78 -15.29
C ASP A 133 -9.36 4.47 -15.18
N SER A 134 -10.20 5.51 -15.26
CA SER A 134 -11.66 5.33 -15.25
C SER A 134 -12.11 4.54 -16.48
N GLY A 135 -12.95 3.54 -16.26
CA GLY A 135 -13.42 2.62 -17.31
C GLY A 135 -12.55 1.38 -17.50
N GLU A 136 -11.39 1.30 -16.84
CA GLU A 136 -10.55 0.11 -16.88
C GLU A 136 -11.00 -0.95 -15.86
N SER A 137 -10.81 -2.21 -16.23
CA SER A 137 -10.82 -3.39 -15.36
C SER A 137 -9.46 -4.08 -15.43
N VAL A 138 -9.18 -5.05 -14.57
CA VAL A 138 -7.93 -5.84 -14.68
C VAL A 138 -7.79 -6.45 -16.08
N MET A 139 -8.91 -6.92 -16.64
CA MET A 139 -8.94 -7.58 -17.95
C MET A 139 -8.89 -6.62 -19.13
N SER A 140 -9.33 -5.38 -18.97
CA SER A 140 -9.28 -4.38 -20.06
C SER A 140 -7.92 -3.70 -20.23
N ILE A 141 -7.06 -3.73 -19.19
CA ILE A 141 -5.71 -3.19 -19.27
C ILE A 141 -4.89 -4.09 -20.20
N PRO A 142 -4.31 -3.52 -21.29
CA PRO A 142 -3.63 -4.32 -22.30
C PRO A 142 -2.42 -5.09 -21.74
N ASP A 143 -2.56 -6.40 -21.62
CA ASP A 143 -1.49 -7.31 -21.22
C ASP A 143 -1.90 -8.75 -21.65
N THR A 144 -1.30 -9.23 -22.73
CA THR A 144 -1.61 -10.55 -23.28
C THR A 144 -1.19 -11.69 -22.31
N ALA A 145 -0.10 -11.52 -21.57
CA ALA A 145 0.36 -12.54 -20.63
C ALA A 145 -0.63 -12.65 -19.46
N ARG A 146 -1.06 -11.53 -18.90
CA ARG A 146 -2.08 -11.48 -17.85
C ARG A 146 -3.39 -12.09 -18.32
N ALA A 147 -3.87 -11.73 -19.52
CA ALA A 147 -5.11 -12.27 -20.07
C ALA A 147 -5.06 -13.80 -20.20
N LYS A 148 -3.97 -14.35 -20.74
CA LYS A 148 -3.75 -15.80 -20.85
C LYS A 148 -3.70 -16.47 -19.47
N PHE A 149 -2.98 -15.87 -18.54
CA PHE A 149 -2.91 -16.38 -17.17
C PHE A 149 -4.28 -16.45 -16.51
N VAL A 150 -5.05 -15.34 -16.53
CA VAL A 150 -6.42 -15.29 -15.98
C VAL A 150 -7.30 -16.36 -16.62
N GLN A 151 -7.25 -16.51 -17.95
CA GLN A 151 -8.01 -17.56 -18.65
C GLN A 151 -7.61 -18.96 -18.16
N SER A 152 -6.31 -19.22 -17.95
CA SER A 152 -5.80 -20.54 -17.54
C SER A 152 -6.24 -20.95 -16.14
N VAL A 153 -6.47 -19.97 -15.24
CA VAL A 153 -6.86 -20.22 -13.85
C VAL A 153 -8.35 -20.04 -13.57
N THR A 154 -9.14 -19.62 -14.59
CA THR A 154 -10.59 -19.43 -14.43
C THR A 154 -11.34 -20.76 -14.45
N ARG A 155 -12.18 -21.01 -13.42
CA ARG A 155 -13.08 -22.15 -13.29
C ARG A 155 -14.38 -21.70 -12.61
N ASP A 156 -15.53 -21.99 -13.19
CA ASP A 156 -16.86 -21.77 -12.59
C ASP A 156 -17.09 -20.36 -12.02
N GLY A 157 -16.60 -19.33 -12.71
CA GLY A 157 -16.70 -17.94 -12.27
C GLY A 157 -15.70 -17.51 -11.21
N TYR A 158 -14.70 -18.34 -10.92
CA TYR A 158 -13.61 -18.04 -10.01
C TYR A 158 -12.24 -18.11 -10.70
N LEU A 159 -11.33 -17.32 -10.16
CA LEU A 159 -9.89 -17.39 -10.40
C LEU A 159 -9.29 -18.32 -9.33
N VAL A 160 -8.91 -19.52 -9.72
CA VAL A 160 -8.41 -20.56 -8.80
C VAL A 160 -6.90 -20.45 -8.64
N PRO A 161 -6.37 -20.38 -7.40
CA PRO A 161 -4.93 -20.33 -7.16
C PRO A 161 -4.32 -21.73 -7.38
N VAL A 162 -3.95 -22.02 -8.62
CA VAL A 162 -3.47 -23.37 -9.05
C VAL A 162 -2.14 -23.81 -8.42
N TRP A 163 -1.43 -22.88 -7.77
CA TRP A 163 -0.23 -23.16 -7.00
C TRP A 163 -0.50 -23.69 -5.59
N VAL A 164 -1.75 -23.59 -5.09
CA VAL A 164 -2.15 -24.16 -3.80
C VAL A 164 -2.49 -25.62 -3.99
N GLN A 165 -1.57 -26.50 -3.60
CA GLN A 165 -1.72 -27.96 -3.73
C GLN A 165 -2.47 -28.57 -2.55
N ASP A 166 -2.22 -28.08 -1.33
CA ASP A 166 -2.89 -28.53 -0.11
C ASP A 166 -3.86 -27.47 0.41
N THR A 167 -5.15 -27.74 0.29
CA THR A 167 -6.23 -26.85 0.74
C THR A 167 -6.58 -27.01 2.23
N THR A 168 -5.94 -27.92 2.95
CA THR A 168 -6.12 -28.10 4.40
C THR A 168 -5.22 -27.17 5.22
N VAL A 169 -4.11 -26.71 4.64
CA VAL A 169 -3.18 -25.76 5.28
C VAL A 169 -3.76 -24.35 5.27
N ILE A 170 -3.70 -23.69 6.40
CA ILE A 170 -4.07 -22.28 6.57
C ILE A 170 -2.95 -21.51 7.31
N PRO A 171 -2.72 -20.21 7.03
CA PRO A 171 -3.38 -19.43 5.97
C PRO A 171 -2.89 -19.80 4.56
N ARG A 172 -3.72 -19.56 3.56
CA ARG A 172 -3.39 -19.80 2.15
C ARG A 172 -4.17 -18.88 1.22
N ASP A 173 -3.76 -18.86 -0.04
CA ASP A 173 -4.54 -18.25 -1.12
C ASP A 173 -5.82 -19.06 -1.37
N VAL A 174 -6.90 -18.36 -1.72
CA VAL A 174 -8.22 -18.96 -1.94
C VAL A 174 -8.81 -18.48 -3.29
N PRO A 175 -9.76 -19.22 -3.90
CA PRO A 175 -10.42 -18.79 -5.12
C PRO A 175 -11.06 -17.42 -4.98
N GLN A 176 -10.85 -16.55 -5.99
CA GLN A 176 -11.39 -15.20 -6.06
C GLN A 176 -12.43 -15.10 -7.17
N SER A 177 -13.53 -14.37 -6.96
CA SER A 177 -14.53 -14.13 -7.99
C SER A 177 -13.91 -13.49 -9.25
N LEU A 178 -14.21 -14.03 -10.42
CA LEU A 178 -13.78 -13.48 -11.71
C LEU A 178 -14.30 -12.05 -11.92
N ARG A 179 -15.47 -11.71 -11.37
CA ARG A 179 -16.06 -10.37 -11.49
C ARG A 179 -15.15 -9.28 -10.93
N THR A 180 -14.35 -9.57 -9.91
CA THR A 180 -13.39 -8.61 -9.36
C THR A 180 -12.31 -8.18 -10.37
N PHE A 181 -12.10 -8.98 -11.43
CA PHE A 181 -11.16 -8.71 -12.51
C PHE A 181 -11.83 -8.15 -13.78
N THR A 182 -13.12 -8.41 -13.97
CA THR A 182 -13.86 -7.99 -15.15
C THR A 182 -14.71 -6.73 -14.93
N ASP A 183 -15.11 -6.44 -13.69
CA ASP A 183 -15.85 -5.22 -13.38
C ASP A 183 -14.97 -3.99 -13.64
N THR A 184 -15.53 -3.01 -14.34
CA THR A 184 -14.84 -1.77 -14.68
C THR A 184 -14.91 -0.76 -13.55
N LEU A 185 -13.80 -0.09 -13.28
CA LEU A 185 -13.73 0.95 -12.27
C LEU A 185 -14.28 2.28 -12.78
N ARG A 186 -15.26 2.85 -12.08
CA ARG A 186 -15.81 4.16 -12.40
C ARG A 186 -15.28 5.21 -11.42
N LEU A 187 -14.54 6.20 -11.93
CA LEU A 187 -13.95 7.29 -11.15
C LEU A 187 -14.65 8.60 -11.49
N VAL A 188 -15.41 9.14 -10.55
CA VAL A 188 -16.27 10.32 -10.77
C VAL A 188 -15.91 11.52 -9.89
N ASN A 189 -15.18 11.33 -8.77
CA ASN A 189 -14.87 12.37 -7.83
C ASN A 189 -13.54 13.08 -8.19
N PRO A 190 -13.57 14.35 -8.65
CA PRO A 190 -12.35 15.07 -9.01
C PRO A 190 -11.42 15.32 -7.81
N ALA A 191 -11.93 15.30 -6.58
CA ALA A 191 -11.14 15.55 -5.37
C ALA A 191 -10.04 14.49 -5.17
N ARG A 192 -10.22 13.27 -5.70
CA ARG A 192 -9.20 12.21 -5.66
C ARG A 192 -7.85 12.66 -6.22
N ARG A 193 -7.85 13.57 -7.21
CA ARG A 193 -6.63 14.06 -7.87
C ARG A 193 -5.75 14.93 -6.97
N LYS A 194 -6.32 15.41 -5.83
CA LYS A 194 -5.59 16.22 -4.85
C LYS A 194 -4.91 15.36 -3.79
N VAL A 195 -5.27 14.09 -3.69
CA VAL A 195 -4.64 13.16 -2.75
C VAL A 195 -3.22 12.84 -3.23
N ALA A 196 -2.24 13.04 -2.36
CA ALA A 196 -0.87 12.69 -2.67
C ALA A 196 -0.75 11.18 -2.93
N ALA A 197 0.03 10.80 -3.94
CA ALA A 197 0.20 9.41 -4.30
C ALA A 197 1.66 9.09 -4.62
N ALA A 198 2.04 7.84 -4.46
CA ALA A 198 3.35 7.33 -4.83
C ALA A 198 3.22 5.89 -5.36
N TYR A 199 4.19 5.49 -6.16
CA TYR A 199 4.31 4.13 -6.65
C TYR A 199 5.61 3.51 -6.15
N ILE A 200 5.57 2.27 -5.71
CA ILE A 200 6.73 1.44 -5.40
C ILE A 200 6.70 0.28 -6.40
N LEU A 201 7.68 0.25 -7.30
CA LEU A 201 7.92 -0.85 -8.21
C LEU A 201 8.88 -1.84 -7.56
N THR A 202 8.47 -3.08 -7.36
CA THR A 202 9.42 -4.17 -7.13
C THR A 202 9.91 -4.69 -8.47
N TYR A 203 11.15 -5.13 -8.55
CA TYR A 203 11.70 -5.69 -9.77
C TYR A 203 12.80 -6.69 -9.50
N GLU A 204 12.85 -7.72 -10.32
CA GLU A 204 13.93 -8.68 -10.35
C GLU A 204 14.79 -8.39 -11.60
N PRO A 205 16.10 -8.12 -11.44
CA PRO A 205 16.95 -7.68 -12.57
C PRO A 205 16.98 -8.64 -13.77
N GLN A 206 16.67 -9.92 -13.53
CA GLN A 206 16.63 -10.97 -14.56
C GLN A 206 15.28 -11.09 -15.27
N VAL A 207 14.23 -10.42 -14.78
CA VAL A 207 12.87 -10.47 -15.36
C VAL A 207 12.68 -9.25 -16.27
N THR A 208 12.58 -9.48 -17.57
CA THR A 208 12.39 -8.41 -18.55
C THR A 208 11.46 -8.89 -19.68
N PRO A 209 10.40 -8.14 -19.98
CA PRO A 209 9.93 -6.92 -19.29
C PRO A 209 9.31 -7.22 -17.92
N ASP A 210 9.40 -6.24 -17.01
CA ASP A 210 8.73 -6.29 -15.73
C ASP A 210 7.21 -6.14 -15.92
N PRO A 211 6.38 -7.01 -15.33
CA PRO A 211 4.92 -6.99 -15.52
C PRO A 211 4.22 -5.71 -15.03
N PHE A 212 4.83 -5.00 -14.06
CA PHE A 212 4.26 -3.81 -13.45
C PHE A 212 4.93 -2.50 -13.90
N GLN A 213 5.98 -2.56 -14.73
CA GLN A 213 6.69 -1.37 -15.22
C GLN A 213 5.73 -0.35 -15.87
N MET A 214 4.73 -0.81 -16.64
CA MET A 214 3.76 0.07 -17.28
C MET A 214 2.96 0.93 -16.28
N PHE A 215 2.70 0.43 -15.08
CA PHE A 215 2.01 1.18 -14.03
C PHE A 215 2.93 2.16 -13.31
N ALA A 216 4.20 1.80 -13.14
CA ALA A 216 5.23 2.72 -12.67
C ALA A 216 5.41 3.88 -13.65
N ASP A 217 5.42 3.61 -14.96
CA ASP A 217 5.49 4.63 -16.00
C ASP A 217 4.23 5.52 -16.01
N ARG A 218 3.05 4.92 -15.83
CA ARG A 218 1.78 5.66 -15.68
C ARG A 218 1.80 6.57 -14.45
N ALA A 219 2.35 6.11 -13.32
CA ALA A 219 2.52 6.91 -12.11
C ALA A 219 3.48 8.08 -12.34
N ALA A 220 4.62 7.83 -12.98
CA ALA A 220 5.58 8.86 -13.36
C ALA A 220 4.95 9.89 -14.31
N GLY A 221 4.17 9.45 -15.31
CA GLY A 221 3.40 10.31 -16.21
C GLY A 221 2.36 11.20 -15.51
N ARG A 222 1.87 10.78 -14.33
CA ARG A 222 0.99 11.59 -13.46
C ARG A 222 1.79 12.53 -12.55
N GLY A 223 3.12 12.55 -12.63
CA GLY A 223 3.99 13.36 -11.76
C GLY A 223 4.15 12.79 -10.35
N TRP A 224 3.83 11.52 -10.13
CA TRP A 224 3.98 10.89 -8.83
C TRP A 224 5.41 10.39 -8.61
N PRO A 225 5.95 10.45 -7.39
CA PRO A 225 7.22 9.81 -7.09
C PRO A 225 7.11 8.29 -7.30
N VAL A 226 8.11 7.74 -7.99
CA VAL A 226 8.27 6.31 -8.22
C VAL A 226 9.53 5.85 -7.50
N TYR A 227 9.38 4.90 -6.61
CA TYR A 227 10.46 4.24 -5.89
C TYR A 227 10.68 2.86 -6.49
N LYS A 228 11.93 2.42 -6.54
CA LYS A 228 12.28 1.08 -6.99
C LYS A 228 12.86 0.26 -5.85
N MET A 229 12.49 -1.01 -5.79
CA MET A 229 12.95 -1.97 -4.80
C MET A 229 13.31 -3.28 -5.49
N VAL A 230 14.51 -3.78 -5.26
CA VAL A 230 14.90 -5.12 -5.75
C VAL A 230 14.17 -6.15 -4.89
N SER A 231 13.21 -6.82 -5.48
CA SER A 231 12.40 -7.86 -4.83
C SER A 231 11.58 -8.59 -5.90
N ASP A 232 11.09 -9.77 -5.57
CA ASP A 232 9.97 -10.38 -6.25
C ASP A 232 8.68 -9.61 -6.02
N HIS A 233 7.57 -10.10 -6.58
CA HIS A 233 6.24 -9.48 -6.47
C HIS A 233 5.68 -9.48 -5.03
N LEU A 234 6.26 -10.23 -4.08
CA LEU A 234 5.75 -10.43 -2.72
C LEU A 234 6.73 -9.90 -1.65
N PRO A 235 7.09 -8.60 -1.68
CA PRO A 235 8.08 -8.04 -0.76
C PRO A 235 7.65 -8.13 0.72
N GLU A 236 6.36 -8.22 0.99
CA GLU A 236 5.81 -8.45 2.33
C GLU A 236 6.19 -9.83 2.90
N ARG A 237 6.56 -10.77 2.03
CA ARG A 237 7.05 -12.12 2.42
C ARG A 237 8.56 -12.18 2.44
N THR A 238 9.23 -11.57 1.45
CA THR A 238 10.64 -11.80 1.14
C THR A 238 11.58 -10.67 1.58
N HIS A 239 11.13 -9.40 1.55
CA HIS A 239 11.96 -8.20 1.80
C HIS A 239 11.32 -7.25 2.80
N ARG A 240 10.85 -7.78 3.93
CA ARG A 240 10.03 -7.08 4.92
C ARG A 240 10.67 -5.82 5.50
N ALA A 241 11.95 -5.89 5.84
CA ALA A 241 12.66 -4.77 6.48
C ALA A 241 12.80 -3.58 5.52
N GLU A 242 13.16 -3.85 4.28
CA GLU A 242 13.30 -2.86 3.21
C GLU A 242 11.94 -2.25 2.86
N LEU A 243 10.89 -3.08 2.77
CA LEU A 243 9.55 -2.61 2.51
C LEU A 243 9.06 -1.66 3.62
N VAL A 244 9.24 -2.03 4.89
CA VAL A 244 8.84 -1.18 6.02
C VAL A 244 9.60 0.14 5.99
N ALA A 245 10.94 0.11 5.78
CA ALA A 245 11.74 1.32 5.69
C ALA A 245 11.29 2.23 4.53
N LEU A 246 10.84 1.64 3.41
CA LEU A 246 10.35 2.38 2.26
C LEU A 246 8.97 2.97 2.52
N LEU A 247 8.05 2.21 3.13
CA LEU A 247 6.72 2.69 3.52
C LEU A 247 6.80 3.88 4.49
N GLU A 248 7.75 3.91 5.40
CA GLU A 248 7.96 5.06 6.32
C GLU A 248 8.52 6.30 5.61
N ARG A 249 9.25 6.15 4.50
CA ARG A 249 9.82 7.25 3.73
C ARG A 249 8.83 7.92 2.78
N VAL A 250 7.83 7.18 2.33
CA VAL A 250 6.89 7.62 1.30
C VAL A 250 5.87 8.65 1.81
N PRO A 251 5.33 8.61 3.05
CA PRO A 251 4.34 9.56 3.59
C PRO A 251 4.80 10.99 3.76
#